data_0cf96132ee7d91788ad4f0e466c23539
#
_entry.id   0cf96132ee7d91788ad4f0e466c23539
#
_cell.length_a   1.000
_cell.length_b   1.000
_cell.length_c   1.000
_cell.angle_alpha   90.00
_cell.angle_beta   90.00
_cell.angle_gamma   90.00
#
_symmetry.space_group_name_H-M   'P 1'
#
loop_
_entity.id
_entity.type
_entity.pdbx_description
1 polymer ?
#
loop_
_entity_poly.entity_id
_entity_poly.type
_entity_poly.pdbx_seq_one_letter_code
_entity_poly.pdbx_strand_id
1 'polypeptide(L)'
;MTGYRQTLLVLLLTILSGAAVAQNNTNSPYTRYGYGQLSEQGSSNSRAMGGIAYGLRDKYQTNFANPASYTAVDSLTFIFDGAVSLQNTNLSNGTLKQNAKNSSFDYITMQFRASKWAAISLGLLPYSNVGYSMGEYREDTEFPDKSTTVSLSLIHI
;
A
#
# COMPACT_ATOMS: atom_id res chain seq x y z
N MET A 1 20.17 -25.70 21.43
CA MET A 1 18.86 -25.16 20.98
C MET A 1 18.84 -23.65 20.70
N THR A 2 19.88 -22.89 21.06
CA THR A 2 19.98 -21.43 20.82
C THR A 2 20.37 -21.07 19.39
N GLY A 3 21.19 -21.86 18.70
CA GLY A 3 21.66 -21.57 17.34
C GLY A 3 20.53 -21.56 16.30
N TYR A 4 19.59 -22.48 16.39
CA TYR A 4 18.45 -22.55 15.44
C TYR A 4 17.54 -21.31 15.52
N ARG A 5 17.30 -20.77 16.72
CA ARG A 5 16.53 -19.54 16.90
C ARG A 5 17.25 -18.32 16.33
N GLN A 6 18.57 -18.26 16.47
CA GLN A 6 19.38 -17.18 15.92
C GLN A 6 19.42 -17.24 14.38
N THR A 7 19.61 -18.43 13.80
CA THR A 7 19.57 -18.58 12.34
C THR A 7 18.20 -18.24 11.75
N LEU A 8 17.12 -18.60 12.45
CA LEU A 8 15.74 -18.28 12.01
C LEU A 8 15.45 -16.78 12.11
N LEU A 9 15.95 -16.10 13.15
CA LEU A 9 15.88 -14.65 13.27
C LEU A 9 16.68 -13.92 12.19
N VAL A 10 17.90 -14.37 11.90
CA VAL A 10 18.72 -13.78 10.83
C VAL A 10 18.07 -13.99 9.48
N LEU A 11 17.51 -15.17 9.21
CA LEU A 11 16.79 -15.46 7.97
C LEU A 11 15.53 -14.57 7.84
N LEU A 12 14.81 -14.38 8.91
CA LEU A 12 13.64 -13.49 8.93
C LEU A 12 14.04 -12.02 8.68
N LEU A 13 15.12 -11.56 9.30
CA LEU A 13 15.64 -10.20 9.10
C LEU A 13 16.14 -9.99 7.66
N THR A 14 16.78 -10.98 7.04
CA THR A 14 17.24 -10.88 5.65
C THR A 14 16.08 -10.88 4.65
N ILE A 15 15.00 -11.59 4.94
CA ILE A 15 13.78 -11.56 4.12
C ILE A 15 13.09 -10.18 4.24
N LEU A 16 13.02 -9.61 5.44
CA LEU A 16 12.44 -8.27 5.65
C LEU A 16 13.28 -7.16 4.99
N SER A 17 14.60 -7.26 5.00
CA SER A 17 15.46 -6.25 4.37
C SER A 17 15.38 -6.27 2.83
N GLY A 18 15.11 -7.43 2.22
CA GLY A 18 14.86 -7.54 0.79
C GLY A 18 13.56 -6.90 0.31
N ALA A 19 12.59 -6.71 1.20
CA ALA A 19 11.32 -6.06 0.90
C ALA A 19 11.37 -4.52 0.99
N ALA A 20 12.46 -3.95 1.48
CA ALA A 20 12.66 -2.50 1.63
C ALA A 20 13.09 -1.80 0.32
N VAL A 21 12.80 -2.37 -0.85
CA VAL A 21 12.89 -1.62 -2.11
C VAL A 21 11.74 -0.63 -2.09
N ALA A 22 12.08 0.65 -1.95
CA ALA A 22 11.10 1.72 -2.01
C ALA A 22 10.33 1.62 -3.33
N GLN A 23 9.09 1.15 -3.24
CA GLN A 23 8.22 0.97 -4.39
C GLN A 23 7.48 2.28 -4.64
N ASN A 24 7.51 2.72 -5.87
CA ASN A 24 6.73 3.86 -6.29
C ASN A 24 5.25 3.44 -6.33
N ASN A 25 4.44 3.94 -5.41
CA ASN A 25 3.02 3.58 -5.27
C ASN A 25 2.11 4.38 -6.19
N THR A 26 2.63 5.44 -6.80
CA THR A 26 1.87 6.31 -7.70
C THR A 26 2.82 6.95 -8.71
N ASN A 27 2.31 7.25 -9.91
CA ASN A 27 3.06 7.89 -10.99
C ASN A 27 2.61 9.34 -11.22
N SER A 28 1.84 9.89 -10.31
CA SER A 28 1.32 11.25 -10.48
C SER A 28 2.28 12.28 -9.87
N PRO A 29 2.84 13.21 -10.65
CA PRO A 29 3.68 14.29 -10.12
C PRO A 29 2.92 15.22 -9.18
N TYR A 30 1.61 15.23 -9.23
CA TYR A 30 0.76 16.03 -8.34
C TYR A 30 0.82 15.56 -6.89
N THR A 31 1.25 14.33 -6.63
CA THR A 31 1.41 13.80 -5.26
C THR A 31 2.50 14.50 -4.45
N ARG A 32 3.35 15.31 -5.09
CA ARG A 32 4.33 16.15 -4.38
C ARG A 32 3.70 17.30 -3.58
N TYR A 33 2.44 17.62 -3.84
CA TYR A 33 1.75 18.73 -3.18
C TYR A 33 0.80 18.21 -2.10
N GLY A 34 0.72 18.93 -0.99
CA GLY A 34 -0.16 18.60 0.13
C GLY A 34 0.18 17.26 0.77
N TYR A 35 -0.82 16.46 1.00
CA TYR A 35 -0.71 15.13 1.63
C TYR A 35 -0.50 13.98 0.61
N GLY A 36 -0.27 14.31 -0.66
CA GLY A 36 -0.20 13.30 -1.72
C GLY A 36 -1.57 12.76 -2.12
N GLN A 37 -1.59 11.54 -2.64
CA GLN A 37 -2.81 10.84 -2.99
C GLN A 37 -3.31 10.06 -1.77
N LEU A 38 -4.49 10.40 -1.27
CA LEU A 38 -5.10 9.71 -0.15
C LEU A 38 -5.37 8.25 -0.50
N SER A 39 -5.03 7.35 0.43
CA SER A 39 -5.34 5.93 0.31
C SER A 39 -6.81 5.67 0.62
N GLU A 40 -7.39 4.70 -0.08
CA GLU A 40 -8.73 4.22 0.22
C GLU A 40 -8.74 3.49 1.57
N GLN A 41 -9.56 3.99 2.50
CA GLN A 41 -9.70 3.46 3.86
C GLN A 41 -10.77 2.36 3.90
N GLY A 42 -10.59 1.29 3.13
CA GLY A 42 -11.55 0.18 3.06
C GLY A 42 -10.87 -1.17 2.95
N SER A 43 -11.48 -2.23 3.48
CA SER A 43 -11.03 -3.60 3.25
C SER A 43 -11.15 -3.98 1.77
N SER A 44 -10.44 -5.00 1.32
CA SER A 44 -10.49 -5.47 -0.08
C SER A 44 -11.91 -5.77 -0.54
N ASN A 45 -12.73 -6.37 0.32
CA ASN A 45 -14.13 -6.65 0.02
C ASN A 45 -14.96 -5.37 -0.10
N SER A 46 -14.72 -4.38 0.77
CA SER A 46 -15.36 -3.07 0.69
C SER A 46 -15.04 -2.38 -0.62
N ARG A 47 -13.78 -2.39 -1.04
CA ARG A 47 -13.33 -1.81 -2.32
C ARG A 47 -13.98 -2.52 -3.51
N ALA A 48 -14.07 -3.85 -3.49
CA ALA A 48 -14.72 -4.63 -4.54
C ALA A 48 -16.23 -4.31 -4.66
N MET A 49 -16.85 -3.85 -3.59
CA MET A 49 -18.25 -3.41 -3.55
C MET A 49 -18.43 -1.89 -3.74
N GLY A 50 -17.43 -1.20 -4.27
CA GLY A 50 -17.49 0.25 -4.49
C GLY A 50 -17.33 1.10 -3.23
N GLY A 51 -16.64 0.59 -2.21
CA GLY A 51 -16.34 1.33 -0.98
C GLY A 51 -17.42 1.23 0.11
N ILE A 52 -18.39 0.34 -0.03
CA ILE A 52 -19.43 0.13 0.99
C ILE A 52 -18.80 -0.46 2.24
N ALA A 53 -18.82 0.28 3.35
CA ALA A 53 -18.21 -0.15 4.60
C ALA A 53 -19.08 0.15 5.83
N TYR A 54 -19.68 1.33 5.90
CA TYR A 54 -20.33 1.82 7.13
C TYR A 54 -21.56 1.01 7.55
N GLY A 55 -22.34 0.49 6.61
CA GLY A 55 -23.49 -0.36 6.89
C GLY A 55 -23.19 -1.86 6.91
N LEU A 56 -21.97 -2.24 6.54
CA LEU A 56 -21.61 -3.64 6.41
C LEU A 56 -21.22 -4.23 7.76
N ARG A 57 -21.87 -5.35 8.11
CA ARG A 57 -21.56 -6.13 9.30
C ARG A 57 -21.40 -7.60 8.91
N ASP A 58 -20.16 -8.06 8.88
CA ASP A 58 -19.82 -9.43 8.52
C ASP A 58 -18.95 -10.05 9.63
N LYS A 59 -19.09 -11.35 9.83
CA LYS A 59 -18.35 -12.10 10.83
C LYS A 59 -17.02 -12.67 10.33
N TYR A 60 -16.80 -12.65 9.03
CA TYR A 60 -15.63 -13.27 8.40
C TYR A 60 -14.60 -12.28 7.87
N GLN A 61 -14.87 -10.99 7.95
CA GLN A 61 -13.96 -9.96 7.45
C GLN A 61 -13.76 -8.84 8.47
N THR A 62 -12.60 -8.21 8.39
CA THR A 62 -12.34 -6.99 9.15
C THR A 62 -12.99 -5.80 8.46
N ASN A 63 -13.66 -4.95 9.22
CA ASN A 63 -14.23 -3.71 8.72
C ASN A 63 -13.82 -2.54 9.61
N PHE A 64 -12.63 -2.03 9.39
CA PHE A 64 -12.06 -0.95 10.20
C PHE A 64 -12.73 0.41 9.97
N ALA A 65 -13.52 0.56 8.90
CA ALA A 65 -14.32 1.77 8.67
C ALA A 65 -15.59 1.83 9.55
N ASN A 66 -16.03 0.67 10.09
CA ASN A 66 -17.18 0.60 10.97
C ASN A 66 -16.86 -0.17 12.26
N PRO A 67 -16.42 0.50 13.33
CA PRO A 67 -16.10 -0.15 14.60
C PRO A 67 -17.26 -0.93 15.22
N ALA A 68 -18.50 -0.56 14.93
CA ALA A 68 -19.68 -1.29 15.41
C ALA A 68 -19.80 -2.70 14.83
N SER A 69 -19.11 -2.99 13.72
CA SER A 69 -19.07 -4.32 13.11
C SER A 69 -18.13 -5.28 13.83
N TYR A 70 -17.22 -4.81 14.66
CA TYR A 70 -16.17 -5.66 15.28
C TYR A 70 -16.76 -6.77 16.14
N THR A 71 -17.89 -6.52 16.80
CA THR A 71 -18.58 -7.52 17.60
C THR A 71 -19.36 -8.57 16.80
N ALA A 72 -19.39 -8.45 15.47
CA ALA A 72 -19.98 -9.46 14.59
C ALA A 72 -19.18 -10.77 14.53
N VAL A 73 -17.89 -10.68 14.81
CA VAL A 73 -16.99 -11.84 14.83
C VAL A 73 -17.43 -12.84 15.91
N ASP A 74 -17.42 -14.13 15.56
CA ASP A 74 -17.79 -15.18 16.50
C ASP A 74 -16.85 -15.24 17.71
N SER A 75 -17.36 -15.72 18.84
CA SER A 75 -16.56 -15.90 20.05
C SER A 75 -15.39 -16.85 19.81
N LEU A 76 -14.24 -16.58 20.40
CA LEU A 76 -13.00 -17.36 20.26
C LEU A 76 -12.44 -17.40 18.83
N THR A 77 -12.86 -16.49 17.97
CA THR A 77 -12.36 -16.35 16.61
C THR A 77 -11.40 -15.19 16.53
N PHE A 78 -10.29 -15.41 15.85
CA PHE A 78 -9.30 -14.42 15.47
C PHE A 78 -9.31 -14.27 13.95
N ILE A 79 -9.44 -13.05 13.47
CA ILE A 79 -9.36 -12.75 12.05
C ILE A 79 -8.07 -11.98 11.81
N PHE A 80 -7.31 -12.42 10.82
CA PHE A 80 -6.16 -11.73 10.29
C PHE A 80 -6.42 -11.44 8.82
N ASP A 81 -6.27 -10.20 8.42
CA ASP A 81 -6.53 -9.75 7.07
C ASP A 81 -5.42 -8.81 6.60
N GLY A 82 -5.01 -8.97 5.35
CA GLY A 82 -3.97 -8.15 4.76
C GLY A 82 -4.14 -8.06 3.26
N ALA A 83 -3.80 -6.92 2.68
CA ALA A 83 -3.95 -6.68 1.27
C ALA A 83 -2.74 -5.96 0.67
N VAL A 84 -2.49 -6.32 -0.59
CA VAL A 84 -1.54 -5.65 -1.48
C VAL A 84 -2.24 -5.34 -2.79
N SER A 85 -1.98 -4.16 -3.34
CA SER A 85 -2.49 -3.75 -4.65
C SER A 85 -1.41 -3.84 -5.69
N LEU A 86 -1.80 -4.33 -6.86
CA LEU A 86 -0.98 -4.31 -8.07
C LEU A 86 -1.73 -3.49 -9.11
N GLN A 87 -1.12 -2.40 -9.54
CA GLN A 87 -1.69 -1.49 -10.54
C GLN A 87 -0.87 -1.55 -11.82
N ASN A 88 -1.56 -1.71 -12.94
CA ASN A 88 -0.98 -1.60 -14.27
C ASN A 88 -1.73 -0.52 -15.04
N THR A 89 -1.06 0.61 -15.28
CA THR A 89 -1.67 1.79 -15.92
C THR A 89 -1.04 2.02 -17.27
N ASN A 90 -1.87 2.07 -18.30
CA ASN A 90 -1.47 2.48 -19.64
C ASN A 90 -1.80 3.96 -19.85
N LEU A 91 -0.78 4.76 -19.94
CA LEU A 91 -0.87 6.20 -20.23
C LEU A 91 -0.70 6.40 -21.72
N SER A 92 -1.61 7.13 -22.36
CA SER A 92 -1.53 7.47 -23.78
C SER A 92 -1.89 8.94 -24.01
N ASN A 93 -1.04 9.63 -24.77
CA ASN A 93 -1.26 10.99 -25.22
C ASN A 93 -1.28 11.02 -26.76
N GLY A 94 -2.12 10.18 -27.38
CA GLY A 94 -2.22 10.07 -28.83
C GLY A 94 -0.99 9.46 -29.50
N THR A 95 0.13 10.12 -29.43
CA THR A 95 1.41 9.71 -30.07
C THR A 95 2.30 8.88 -29.15
N LEU A 96 2.30 9.18 -27.85
CA LEU A 96 3.15 8.49 -26.87
C LEU A 96 2.29 7.53 -26.03
N LYS A 97 2.80 6.32 -25.88
CA LYS A 97 2.21 5.30 -24.99
C LYS A 97 3.25 4.88 -23.98
N GLN A 98 2.87 4.92 -22.70
CA GLN A 98 3.70 4.49 -21.60
C GLN A 98 2.92 3.54 -20.69
N ASN A 99 3.56 2.47 -20.29
CA ASN A 99 3.03 1.55 -19.29
C ASN A 99 3.73 1.78 -17.96
N ALA A 100 2.94 1.93 -16.90
CA ALA A 100 3.42 2.09 -15.55
C ALA A 100 2.85 0.98 -14.65
N LYS A 101 3.73 0.27 -13.96
CA LYS A 101 3.39 -0.80 -13.02
C LYS A 101 3.76 -0.35 -11.62
N ASN A 102 2.78 -0.36 -10.74
CA ASN A 102 2.96 -0.02 -9.33
C ASN A 102 2.50 -1.17 -8.46
N SER A 103 3.14 -1.31 -7.32
CA SER A 103 2.68 -2.21 -6.26
C SER A 103 2.64 -1.43 -4.96
N SER A 104 1.58 -1.60 -4.19
CA SER A 104 1.44 -0.96 -2.89
C SER A 104 0.96 -1.94 -1.84
N PHE A 105 1.41 -1.70 -0.62
CA PHE A 105 0.85 -2.32 0.57
C PHE A 105 -0.41 -1.53 0.96
N ASP A 106 -1.53 -2.22 1.09
CA ASP A 106 -2.81 -1.56 1.37
C ASP A 106 -3.13 -1.54 2.85
N TYR A 107 -3.06 -2.69 3.51
CA TYR A 107 -3.27 -2.77 4.96
C TYR A 107 -2.88 -4.15 5.49
N ILE A 108 -2.69 -4.19 6.80
CA ILE A 108 -2.64 -5.40 7.60
C ILE A 108 -3.46 -5.14 8.86
N THR A 109 -4.42 -5.99 9.14
CA THR A 109 -5.32 -5.84 10.29
C THR A 109 -5.54 -7.17 10.98
N MET A 110 -5.77 -7.10 12.28
CA MET A 110 -6.17 -8.24 13.09
C MET A 110 -7.36 -7.85 13.96
N GLN A 111 -8.28 -8.76 14.13
CA GLN A 111 -9.50 -8.53 14.90
C GLN A 111 -9.86 -9.76 15.71
N PHE A 112 -10.28 -9.54 16.94
CA PHE A 112 -10.78 -10.58 17.82
C PHE A 112 -11.86 -10.06 18.74
N ARG A 113 -12.76 -10.94 19.12
CA ARG A 113 -13.83 -10.62 20.04
C ARG A 113 -13.41 -10.88 21.46
N ALA A 114 -13.32 -9.84 22.27
CA ALA A 114 -12.94 -9.93 23.68
C ALA A 114 -14.12 -10.29 24.59
N SER A 115 -15.34 -9.84 24.26
CA SER A 115 -16.56 -10.06 25.05
C SER A 115 -17.81 -10.07 24.15
N LYS A 116 -18.96 -10.37 24.72
CA LYS A 116 -20.25 -10.31 23.97
C LYS A 116 -20.55 -8.92 23.40
N TRP A 117 -20.06 -7.88 24.08
CA TRP A 117 -20.30 -6.48 23.74
C TRP A 117 -19.05 -5.72 23.30
N ALA A 118 -17.87 -6.34 23.37
CA ALA A 118 -16.60 -5.71 23.04
C ALA A 118 -15.74 -6.57 22.10
N ALA A 119 -15.17 -5.93 21.10
CA ALA A 119 -14.17 -6.51 20.23
C ALA A 119 -13.04 -5.51 19.98
N ILE A 120 -11.87 -6.01 19.66
CA ILE A 120 -10.66 -5.23 19.43
C ILE A 120 -10.20 -5.49 18.00
N SER A 121 -9.88 -4.42 17.30
CA SER A 121 -9.22 -4.46 16.00
C SER A 121 -7.96 -3.62 16.06
N LEU A 122 -6.87 -4.20 15.57
CA LEU A 122 -5.56 -3.55 15.46
C LEU A 122 -5.11 -3.65 14.01
N GLY A 123 -4.50 -2.60 13.50
CA GLY A 123 -4.03 -2.63 12.12
C GLY A 123 -3.08 -1.49 11.78
N LEU A 124 -2.41 -1.68 10.64
CA LEU A 124 -1.59 -0.68 9.99
C LEU A 124 -2.18 -0.40 8.61
N LEU A 125 -2.47 0.86 8.34
CA LEU A 125 -3.01 1.33 7.08
C LEU A 125 -2.23 2.55 6.63
N PRO A 126 -1.79 2.64 5.37
CA PRO A 126 -1.22 3.86 4.84
C PRO A 126 -2.31 4.94 4.75
N TYR A 127 -1.98 6.14 5.16
CA TYR A 127 -2.88 7.29 5.06
C TYR A 127 -2.89 7.88 3.65
N SER A 128 -1.71 8.02 3.06
CA SER A 128 -1.52 8.57 1.73
C SER A 128 -0.29 7.98 1.05
N ASN A 129 -0.27 8.10 -0.26
CA ASN A 129 0.83 7.67 -1.11
C ASN A 129 1.44 8.89 -1.80
N VAL A 130 2.76 8.99 -1.74
CA VAL A 130 3.54 9.99 -2.47
C VAL A 130 4.60 9.26 -3.27
N GLY A 131 4.66 9.51 -4.56
CA GLY A 131 5.70 8.95 -5.38
C GLY A 131 5.59 9.49 -6.80
N TYR A 132 6.71 9.92 -7.35
CA TYR A 132 6.81 10.29 -8.75
C TYR A 132 8.24 10.04 -9.24
N SER A 133 8.33 9.71 -10.52
CA SER A 133 9.60 9.67 -11.23
C SER A 133 9.42 10.46 -12.52
N MET A 134 10.19 11.50 -12.66
CA MET A 134 10.18 12.34 -13.88
C MET A 134 11.59 12.44 -14.40
N GLY A 135 11.76 12.20 -15.69
CA GLY A 135 13.00 12.43 -16.41
C GLY A 135 12.77 13.41 -17.54
N GLU A 136 13.58 14.42 -17.63
CA GLU A 136 13.63 15.32 -18.77
C GLU A 136 14.90 15.02 -19.58
N TYR A 137 14.71 14.83 -20.87
CA TYR A 137 15.83 14.70 -21.79
C TYR A 137 16.22 16.11 -22.23
N ARG A 138 17.38 16.58 -21.83
CA ARG A 138 17.90 17.88 -22.22
C ARG A 138 19.09 17.67 -23.13
N GLU A 139 18.98 18.13 -24.37
CA GLU A 139 20.14 18.25 -25.24
C GLU A 139 21.03 19.39 -24.70
N ASP A 140 22.29 19.06 -24.47
CA ASP A 140 23.25 20.05 -24.06
C ASP A 140 23.63 20.87 -25.29
N THR A 141 23.27 22.14 -25.27
CA THR A 141 23.53 23.07 -26.40
C THR A 141 25.02 23.37 -26.55
N GLU A 142 25.83 23.14 -25.52
CA GLU A 142 27.28 23.36 -25.54
C GLU A 142 28.06 22.12 -26.01
N PHE A 143 27.47 20.92 -25.84
CA PHE A 143 28.03 19.66 -26.30
C PHE A 143 26.92 18.78 -26.89
N PRO A 144 26.56 18.94 -28.17
CA PRO A 144 25.42 18.22 -28.76
C PRO A 144 25.55 16.69 -28.80
N ASP A 145 26.71 16.15 -28.48
CA ASP A 145 26.98 14.71 -28.42
C ASP A 145 26.82 14.14 -26.99
N LYS A 146 26.44 14.97 -26.01
CA LYS A 146 26.22 14.59 -24.61
C LYS A 146 24.78 14.87 -24.21
N SER A 147 23.95 13.87 -24.25
CA SER A 147 22.60 13.94 -23.64
C SER A 147 22.69 13.75 -22.14
N THR A 148 22.25 14.73 -21.36
CA THR A 148 22.16 14.62 -19.91
C THR A 148 20.73 14.30 -19.51
N THR A 149 20.52 13.14 -18.92
CA THR A 149 19.21 12.77 -18.36
C THR A 149 19.15 13.28 -16.92
N VAL A 150 18.29 14.27 -16.68
CA VAL A 150 17.98 14.71 -15.32
C VAL A 150 16.79 13.90 -14.84
N SER A 151 17.03 12.97 -13.93
CA SER A 151 15.99 12.16 -13.28
C SER A 151 15.70 12.73 -11.90
N LEU A 152 14.46 13.17 -11.69
CA LEU A 152 13.95 13.56 -10.38
C LEU A 152 13.02 12.45 -9.88
N SER A 153 13.44 11.77 -8.82
CA SER A 153 12.64 10.76 -8.13
C SER A 153 12.50 11.14 -6.67
N LEU A 154 11.27 11.17 -6.20
CA LEU A 154 10.97 11.31 -4.77
C LEU A 154 10.08 10.15 -4.35
N ILE A 155 10.54 9.41 -3.35
CA ILE A 155 9.77 8.36 -2.69
C ILE A 155 9.65 8.75 -1.24
N HIS A 156 8.43 8.95 -0.79
CA HIS A 156 8.13 9.20 0.61
C HIS A 156 7.19 8.13 1.13
N ILE A 157 7.62 7.50 2.19
CA ILE A 157 6.83 6.49 2.92
C ILE A 157 6.22 7.16 4.15
#